data_a7fb6f2485b14dfefb9c692c2bff24ca
#
_entry.id   a7fb6f2485b14dfefb9c692c2bff24ca
#
_cell.length_a   1.000
_cell.length_b   1.000
_cell.length_c   1.000
_cell.angle_alpha   90.00
_cell.angle_beta   90.00
_cell.angle_gamma   90.00
#
_symmetry.space_group_name_H-M   'P 1'
#
loop_
_entity.id
_entity.type
_entity.pdbx_description
1 polymer ?
#
loop_
_entity_poly.entity_id
_entity_poly.type
_entity_poly.pdbx_seq_one_letter_code
_entity_poly.pdbx_strand_id
1 'polypeptide(L)'
;MALSLDDIRTLFDRHGHIAYSGEPVTQLEHALQTAALAEAAGATAALVTAALLHDLGHLLNPQGDTPTARSIDDQHQYFALPFLRATFPDAVLEPIRLHVDAKRCLCAMDAHYYARLSADSVRSLALQGGVFSAEAAEAFLQRPYAADALQLRCWDDLAKVAGQCTPALGHFLGIAARASAAA
;
A
#
# COMPACT_ATOMS: atom_id res chain seq x y z
N MET A 1 -6.02 17.54 9.68
CA MET A 1 -5.48 18.48 8.68
C MET A 1 -5.21 17.66 7.42
N ALA A 2 -5.58 18.15 6.22
CA ALA A 2 -5.26 17.45 4.97
C ALA A 2 -3.75 17.55 4.67
N LEU A 3 -3.17 16.50 4.09
CA LEU A 3 -1.80 16.52 3.62
C LEU A 3 -1.75 17.07 2.19
N SER A 4 -0.90 18.05 1.97
CA SER A 4 -0.46 18.48 0.65
C SER A 4 0.61 17.53 0.08
N LEU A 5 0.95 17.67 -1.19
CA LEU A 5 2.06 16.91 -1.79
C LEU A 5 3.41 17.25 -1.13
N ASP A 6 3.60 18.49 -0.66
CA ASP A 6 4.81 18.90 0.06
C ASP A 6 4.87 18.29 1.47
N ASP A 7 3.72 18.12 2.14
CA ASP A 7 3.65 17.40 3.41
C ASP A 7 3.98 15.92 3.22
N ILE A 8 3.47 15.29 2.17
CA ILE A 8 3.79 13.90 1.80
C ILE A 8 5.29 13.76 1.50
N ARG A 9 5.88 14.66 0.73
CA ARG A 9 7.33 14.70 0.51
C ARG A 9 8.09 14.77 1.83
N THR A 10 7.70 15.70 2.70
CA THR A 10 8.34 15.90 4.00
C THR A 10 8.26 14.66 4.89
N LEU A 11 7.13 13.91 4.85
CA LEU A 11 6.98 12.65 5.56
C LEU A 11 7.98 11.60 5.06
N PHE A 12 8.09 11.41 3.75
CA PHE A 12 9.05 10.47 3.18
C PHE A 12 10.49 10.89 3.44
N ASP A 13 10.83 12.18 3.34
CA ASP A 13 12.18 12.70 3.60
C ASP A 13 12.59 12.47 5.07
N ARG A 14 11.65 12.58 6.01
CA ARG A 14 11.92 12.43 7.46
C ARG A 14 11.86 10.98 7.93
N HIS A 15 10.95 10.19 7.42
CA HIS A 15 10.64 8.87 7.98
C HIS A 15 10.79 7.72 6.98
N GLY A 16 10.97 8.02 5.70
CA GLY A 16 11.07 7.01 4.65
C GLY A 16 12.28 6.08 4.78
N HIS A 17 13.31 6.48 5.52
CA HIS A 17 14.50 5.67 5.80
C HIS A 17 14.28 4.56 6.85
N ILE A 18 13.14 4.57 7.54
CA ILE A 18 12.79 3.54 8.53
C ILE A 18 12.67 2.20 7.81
N ALA A 19 13.17 1.14 8.44
CA ALA A 19 13.08 -0.22 7.90
C ALA A 19 11.61 -0.63 7.68
N TYR A 20 11.32 -1.26 6.55
CA TYR A 20 10.03 -1.89 6.29
C TYR A 20 10.00 -3.25 6.98
N SER A 21 9.09 -3.44 7.92
CA SER A 21 9.04 -4.52 8.90
C SER A 21 9.47 -5.90 8.37
N GLY A 22 10.65 -6.37 8.82
CA GLY A 22 11.15 -7.71 8.48
C GLY A 22 11.61 -7.90 7.04
N GLU A 23 11.60 -6.85 6.21
CA GLU A 23 11.98 -6.88 4.80
C GLU A 23 13.32 -6.15 4.57
N PRO A 24 14.07 -6.48 3.50
CA PRO A 24 15.40 -5.89 3.26
C PRO A 24 15.34 -4.51 2.58
N VAL A 25 14.29 -3.75 2.78
CA VAL A 25 14.05 -2.43 2.19
C VAL A 25 13.57 -1.43 3.25
N THR A 26 13.69 -0.15 2.95
CA THR A 26 13.09 0.92 3.75
C THR A 26 11.64 1.20 3.30
N GLN A 27 10.90 1.96 4.11
CA GLN A 27 9.53 2.41 3.77
C GLN A 27 9.49 3.17 2.44
N LEU A 28 10.48 4.03 2.18
CA LEU A 28 10.58 4.77 0.92
C LEU A 28 10.92 3.84 -0.25
N GLU A 29 11.90 2.94 -0.10
CA GLU A 29 12.24 2.00 -1.16
C GLU A 29 11.06 1.12 -1.54
N HIS A 30 10.32 0.62 -0.55
CA HIS A 30 9.09 -0.14 -0.78
C HIS A 30 8.03 0.68 -1.55
N ALA A 31 7.74 1.89 -1.12
CA ALA A 31 6.79 2.78 -1.77
C ALA A 31 7.18 3.09 -3.23
N LEU A 32 8.46 3.38 -3.47
CA LEU A 32 8.99 3.68 -4.81
C LEU A 32 8.95 2.44 -5.71
N GLN A 33 9.30 1.26 -5.21
CA GLN A 33 9.24 0.01 -5.97
C GLN A 33 7.80 -0.35 -6.34
N THR A 34 6.86 -0.22 -5.40
CA THR A 34 5.44 -0.48 -5.64
C THR A 34 4.89 0.46 -6.74
N ALA A 35 5.21 1.76 -6.65
CA ALA A 35 4.80 2.75 -7.65
C ALA A 35 5.47 2.50 -9.02
N ALA A 36 6.73 2.10 -9.05
CA ALA A 36 7.45 1.78 -10.29
C ALA A 36 6.86 0.55 -10.99
N LEU A 37 6.47 -0.47 -10.25
CA LEU A 37 5.77 -1.65 -10.78
C LEU A 37 4.41 -1.28 -11.38
N ALA A 38 3.65 -0.42 -10.70
CA ALA A 38 2.37 0.08 -11.20
C ALA A 38 2.56 0.90 -12.48
N GLU A 39 3.53 1.81 -12.53
CA GLU A 39 3.84 2.61 -13.73
C GLU A 39 4.28 1.73 -14.90
N ALA A 40 5.17 0.77 -14.67
CA ALA A 40 5.64 -0.17 -15.68
C ALA A 40 4.52 -1.06 -16.24
N ALA A 41 3.49 -1.35 -15.44
CA ALA A 41 2.29 -2.05 -15.89
C ALA A 41 1.30 -1.17 -16.67
N GLY A 42 1.58 0.12 -16.87
CA GLY A 42 0.71 1.05 -17.56
C GLY A 42 -0.53 1.47 -16.76
N ALA A 43 -0.46 1.39 -15.42
CA ALA A 43 -1.57 1.77 -14.55
C ALA A 43 -1.90 3.27 -14.67
N THR A 44 -3.13 3.63 -14.31
CA THR A 44 -3.57 5.04 -14.28
C THR A 44 -2.76 5.86 -13.28
N ALA A 45 -2.68 7.18 -13.47
CA ALA A 45 -2.01 8.06 -12.51
C ALA A 45 -2.59 7.90 -11.09
N ALA A 46 -3.89 7.65 -10.95
CA ALA A 46 -4.53 7.39 -9.67
C ALA A 46 -4.01 6.10 -9.01
N LEU A 47 -3.90 5.01 -9.77
CA LEU A 47 -3.44 3.73 -9.23
C LEU A 47 -1.94 3.72 -8.94
N VAL A 48 -1.11 4.40 -9.75
CA VAL A 48 0.32 4.64 -9.44
C VAL A 48 0.46 5.45 -8.14
N THR A 49 -0.40 6.47 -7.96
CA THR A 49 -0.41 7.26 -6.72
C THR A 49 -0.86 6.41 -5.51
N ALA A 50 -1.87 5.58 -5.68
CA ALA A 50 -2.28 4.63 -4.65
C ALA A 50 -1.14 3.68 -4.28
N ALA A 51 -0.40 3.18 -5.26
CA ALA A 51 0.78 2.33 -5.06
C ALA A 51 1.91 3.05 -4.27
N LEU A 52 2.15 4.34 -4.55
CA LEU A 52 3.10 5.14 -3.78
C LEU A 52 2.68 5.33 -2.32
N LEU A 53 1.37 5.49 -2.06
CA LEU A 53 0.85 5.97 -0.77
C LEU A 53 0.18 4.88 0.08
N HIS A 54 0.09 3.62 -0.38
CA HIS A 54 -0.71 2.59 0.28
C HIS A 54 -0.31 2.35 1.74
N ASP A 55 0.96 2.46 2.03
CA ASP A 55 1.55 2.25 3.35
C ASP A 55 1.91 3.56 4.10
N LEU A 56 1.45 4.73 3.60
CA LEU A 56 1.71 6.01 4.26
C LEU A 56 1.23 6.03 5.72
N GLY A 57 0.25 5.21 6.05
CA GLY A 57 -0.24 5.03 7.41
C GLY A 57 0.85 4.63 8.41
N HIS A 58 1.84 3.85 8.00
CA HIS A 58 2.98 3.48 8.84
C HIS A 58 3.86 4.68 9.20
N LEU A 59 4.01 5.64 8.28
CA LEU A 59 4.80 6.86 8.53
C LEU A 59 4.04 7.87 9.39
N LEU A 60 2.71 7.90 9.29
CA LEU A 60 1.84 8.79 10.07
C LEU A 60 1.60 8.29 11.50
N ASN A 61 1.61 6.99 11.71
CA ASN A 61 1.37 6.34 13.00
C ASN A 61 2.41 5.26 13.27
N PRO A 62 3.68 5.64 13.51
CA PRO A 62 4.74 4.67 13.70
C PRO A 62 4.51 3.85 14.96
N GLN A 63 4.34 2.54 14.80
CA GLN A 63 4.17 1.58 15.90
C GLN A 63 5.51 0.93 16.33
N GLY A 64 6.63 1.50 15.89
CA GLY A 64 7.97 0.95 16.08
C GLY A 64 8.28 -0.22 15.15
N ASP A 65 9.41 -0.88 15.35
CA ASP A 65 9.85 -1.99 14.52
C ASP A 65 8.95 -3.21 14.71
N THR A 66 8.58 -3.85 13.62
CA THR A 66 7.81 -5.11 13.58
C THR A 66 6.58 -5.14 14.51
N PRO A 67 5.55 -4.27 14.30
CA PRO A 67 4.35 -4.26 15.14
C PRO A 67 3.64 -5.63 15.12
N THR A 68 3.66 -6.34 14.00
CA THR A 68 3.05 -7.68 13.86
C THR A 68 3.67 -8.71 14.79
N ALA A 69 4.98 -8.64 15.10
CA ALA A 69 5.64 -9.52 16.05
C ALA A 69 5.17 -9.29 17.49
N ARG A 70 4.57 -8.11 17.77
CA ARG A 70 3.95 -7.74 19.05
C ARG A 70 2.43 -7.93 19.05
N SER A 71 1.89 -8.62 18.04
CA SER A 71 0.45 -8.83 17.85
C SER A 71 -0.35 -7.53 17.71
N ILE A 72 0.24 -6.52 17.06
CA ILE A 72 -0.41 -5.23 16.80
C ILE A 72 -0.83 -5.21 15.32
N ASP A 73 -2.14 -5.02 15.06
CA ASP A 73 -2.68 -4.58 13.79
C ASP A 73 -2.78 -3.04 13.83
N ASP A 74 -1.93 -2.37 13.08
CA ASP A 74 -1.82 -0.91 13.08
C ASP A 74 -2.87 -0.22 12.19
N GLN A 75 -3.66 -1.00 11.45
CA GLN A 75 -4.71 -0.53 10.56
C GLN A 75 -4.27 0.59 9.59
N HIS A 76 -3.00 0.53 9.14
CA HIS A 76 -2.34 1.55 8.31
C HIS A 76 -3.16 1.93 7.07
N GLN A 77 -3.88 0.96 6.47
CA GLN A 77 -4.74 1.16 5.30
C GLN A 77 -5.90 2.13 5.54
N TYR A 78 -6.31 2.33 6.80
CA TYR A 78 -7.35 3.29 7.18
C TYR A 78 -6.77 4.58 7.75
N PHE A 79 -5.62 4.50 8.40
CA PHE A 79 -5.05 5.62 9.16
C PHE A 79 -4.71 6.82 8.27
N ALA A 80 -4.20 6.58 7.05
CA ALA A 80 -3.84 7.65 6.12
C ALA A 80 -5.04 8.35 5.47
N LEU A 81 -6.17 7.68 5.31
CA LEU A 81 -7.31 8.16 4.50
C LEU A 81 -7.85 9.54 4.91
N PRO A 82 -8.08 9.85 6.22
CA PRO A 82 -8.58 11.16 6.62
C PRO A 82 -7.66 12.32 6.21
N PHE A 83 -6.35 12.05 6.09
CA PHE A 83 -5.34 13.04 5.71
C PHE A 83 -5.24 13.22 4.20
N LEU A 84 -5.57 12.19 3.42
CA LEU A 84 -5.46 12.17 1.95
C LEU A 84 -6.76 12.59 1.26
N ARG A 85 -7.91 12.49 1.91
CA ARG A 85 -9.24 12.64 1.29
C ARG A 85 -9.51 14.02 0.68
N ALA A 86 -8.89 15.08 1.19
CA ALA A 86 -9.06 16.43 0.60
C ALA A 86 -8.17 16.64 -0.62
N THR A 87 -7.16 15.79 -0.81
CA THR A 87 -6.17 15.92 -1.90
C THR A 87 -6.44 14.96 -3.04
N PHE A 88 -6.97 13.76 -2.76
CA PHE A 88 -7.11 12.70 -3.75
C PHE A 88 -8.55 12.16 -3.87
N PRO A 89 -8.96 11.76 -5.08
CA PRO A 89 -10.25 11.13 -5.35
C PRO A 89 -10.28 9.67 -4.88
N ASP A 90 -11.49 9.09 -4.86
CA ASP A 90 -11.72 7.69 -4.48
C ASP A 90 -10.90 6.69 -5.32
N ALA A 91 -10.58 7.02 -6.57
CA ALA A 91 -9.72 6.20 -7.42
C ALA A 91 -8.29 6.01 -6.86
N VAL A 92 -7.83 6.88 -5.95
CA VAL A 92 -6.58 6.72 -5.18
C VAL A 92 -6.89 6.09 -3.83
N LEU A 93 -7.91 6.56 -3.13
CA LEU A 93 -8.17 6.22 -1.73
C LEU A 93 -8.71 4.80 -1.56
N GLU A 94 -9.57 4.35 -2.46
CA GLU A 94 -10.20 3.03 -2.33
C GLU A 94 -9.21 1.87 -2.53
N PRO A 95 -8.31 1.87 -3.54
CA PRO A 95 -7.27 0.84 -3.61
C PRO A 95 -6.39 0.81 -2.34
N ILE A 96 -6.04 1.97 -1.76
CA ILE A 96 -5.31 2.05 -0.48
C ILE A 96 -6.12 1.38 0.63
N ARG A 97 -7.40 1.75 0.77
CA ARG A 97 -8.27 1.20 1.80
C ARG A 97 -8.47 -0.30 1.69
N LEU A 98 -8.45 -0.83 0.47
CA LEU A 98 -8.82 -2.20 0.14
C LEU A 98 -7.62 -3.16 0.04
N HIS A 99 -6.36 -2.69 0.03
CA HIS A 99 -5.22 -3.56 -0.28
C HIS A 99 -4.99 -4.69 0.75
N VAL A 100 -5.37 -4.46 2.02
CA VAL A 100 -5.35 -5.50 3.05
C VAL A 100 -6.43 -6.56 2.81
N ASP A 101 -7.64 -6.15 2.48
CA ASP A 101 -8.71 -7.07 2.09
C ASP A 101 -8.38 -7.81 0.78
N ALA A 102 -7.68 -7.14 -0.14
CA ALA A 102 -7.16 -7.76 -1.37
C ALA A 102 -6.18 -8.91 -1.05
N LYS A 103 -5.26 -8.75 -0.09
CA LYS A 103 -4.38 -9.84 0.40
C LYS A 103 -5.20 -11.03 0.89
N ARG A 104 -6.23 -10.79 1.70
CA ARG A 104 -7.13 -11.82 2.25
C ARG A 104 -7.89 -12.55 1.14
N CYS A 105 -8.34 -11.80 0.12
CA CYS A 105 -9.03 -12.33 -1.05
C CYS A 105 -8.09 -13.19 -1.91
N LEU A 106 -6.88 -12.70 -2.24
CA LEU A 106 -5.89 -13.47 -3.01
C LEU A 106 -5.52 -14.78 -2.32
N CYS A 107 -5.36 -14.78 -0.99
CA CYS A 107 -5.11 -16.00 -0.22
C CYS A 107 -6.28 -17.01 -0.30
N ALA A 108 -7.52 -16.53 -0.42
CA ALA A 108 -8.69 -17.40 -0.60
C ALA A 108 -8.78 -17.99 -2.01
N MET A 109 -8.34 -17.21 -3.01
CA MET A 109 -8.44 -17.59 -4.43
C MET A 109 -7.29 -18.49 -4.91
N ASP A 110 -6.09 -18.34 -4.33
CA ASP A 110 -4.89 -19.04 -4.77
C ASP A 110 -4.01 -19.47 -3.56
N ALA A 111 -4.01 -20.77 -3.31
CA ALA A 111 -3.16 -21.36 -2.26
C ALA A 111 -1.65 -21.13 -2.51
N HIS A 112 -1.22 -21.00 -3.78
CA HIS A 112 0.17 -20.69 -4.11
C HIS A 112 0.51 -19.23 -3.76
N TYR A 113 -0.46 -18.31 -3.83
CA TYR A 113 -0.26 -16.94 -3.39
C TYR A 113 0.06 -16.90 -1.88
N TYR A 114 -0.74 -17.59 -1.05
CA TYR A 114 -0.48 -17.70 0.38
C TYR A 114 0.93 -18.24 0.69
N ALA A 115 1.35 -19.26 -0.04
CA ALA A 115 2.67 -19.89 0.16
C ALA A 115 3.87 -18.96 -0.19
N ARG A 116 3.64 -17.91 -0.97
CA ARG A 116 4.67 -16.92 -1.35
C ARG A 116 4.73 -15.69 -0.44
N LEU A 117 3.77 -15.53 0.48
CA LEU A 117 3.77 -14.40 1.41
C LEU A 117 5.03 -14.41 2.28
N SER A 118 5.58 -13.24 2.56
CA SER A 118 6.67 -13.10 3.53
C SER A 118 6.18 -13.46 4.95
N ALA A 119 7.11 -13.75 5.83
CA ALA A 119 6.78 -14.10 7.22
C ALA A 119 6.00 -12.98 7.94
N ASP A 120 6.31 -11.71 7.63
CA ASP A 120 5.58 -10.57 8.18
C ASP A 120 4.16 -10.47 7.59
N SER A 121 4.01 -10.66 6.28
CA SER A 121 2.70 -10.70 5.61
C SER A 121 1.80 -11.82 6.14
N VAL A 122 2.35 -12.98 6.50
CA VAL A 122 1.60 -14.07 7.14
C VAL A 122 1.14 -13.68 8.54
N ARG A 123 2.02 -13.07 9.35
CA ARG A 123 1.64 -12.60 10.71
C ARG A 123 0.56 -11.53 10.64
N SER A 124 0.73 -10.51 9.76
CA SER A 124 -0.24 -9.45 9.60
C SER A 124 -1.58 -9.98 9.08
N LEU A 125 -1.59 -10.95 8.16
CA LEU A 125 -2.81 -11.59 7.67
C LEU A 125 -3.64 -12.18 8.84
N ALA A 126 -3.00 -12.87 9.77
CA ALA A 126 -3.68 -13.45 10.93
C ALA A 126 -4.33 -12.37 11.82
N LEU A 127 -3.62 -11.27 12.06
CA LEU A 127 -4.12 -10.13 12.86
C LEU A 127 -5.27 -9.40 12.15
N GLN A 128 -5.23 -9.31 10.83
CA GLN A 128 -6.20 -8.63 9.98
C GLN A 128 -7.46 -9.46 9.69
N GLY A 129 -7.67 -10.57 10.40
CA GLY A 129 -8.87 -11.40 10.29
C GLY A 129 -8.72 -12.62 9.39
N GLY A 130 -7.49 -12.98 8.97
CA GLY A 130 -7.18 -14.19 8.23
C GLY A 130 -7.66 -14.21 6.78
N VAL A 131 -7.61 -15.37 6.18
CA VAL A 131 -8.07 -15.62 4.80
C VAL A 131 -9.59 -15.44 4.73
N PHE A 132 -10.09 -14.87 3.64
CA PHE A 132 -11.53 -14.76 3.41
C PHE A 132 -12.18 -16.15 3.21
N SER A 133 -13.47 -16.28 3.58
CA SER A 133 -14.29 -17.37 3.06
C SER A 133 -14.53 -17.19 1.54
N ALA A 134 -14.98 -18.22 0.87
CA ALA A 134 -15.32 -18.14 -0.56
C ALA A 134 -16.37 -17.04 -0.82
N GLU A 135 -17.40 -16.97 0.03
CA GLU A 135 -18.47 -15.96 -0.08
C GLU A 135 -17.91 -14.54 0.17
N ALA A 136 -17.01 -14.37 1.14
CA ALA A 136 -16.41 -13.08 1.41
C ALA A 136 -15.48 -12.62 0.27
N ALA A 137 -14.75 -13.55 -0.35
CA ALA A 137 -13.91 -13.26 -1.51
C ALA A 137 -14.77 -12.87 -2.71
N GLU A 138 -15.87 -13.59 -2.96
CA GLU A 138 -16.82 -13.27 -4.03
C GLU A 138 -17.46 -11.88 -3.83
N ALA A 139 -17.89 -11.58 -2.62
CA ALA A 139 -18.43 -10.26 -2.27
C ALA A 139 -17.38 -9.14 -2.43
N PHE A 140 -16.12 -9.39 -2.06
CA PHE A 140 -15.03 -8.44 -2.27
C PHE A 140 -14.82 -8.11 -3.74
N LEU A 141 -14.84 -9.12 -4.63
CA LEU A 141 -14.64 -8.93 -6.07
C LEU A 141 -15.73 -8.06 -6.73
N GLN A 142 -16.90 -7.96 -6.13
CA GLN A 142 -17.98 -7.10 -6.63
C GLN A 142 -17.86 -5.63 -6.17
N ARG A 143 -16.90 -5.32 -5.31
CA ARG A 143 -16.72 -3.93 -4.79
C ARG A 143 -16.11 -3.04 -5.87
N PRO A 144 -16.50 -1.76 -5.92
CA PRO A 144 -15.76 -0.76 -6.69
C PRO A 144 -14.28 -0.76 -6.28
N TYR A 145 -13.39 -0.64 -7.26
CA TYR A 145 -11.92 -0.64 -7.07
C TYR A 145 -11.31 -1.94 -6.52
N ALA A 146 -12.04 -3.04 -6.43
CA ALA A 146 -11.48 -4.32 -6.00
C ALA A 146 -10.38 -4.80 -6.93
N ALA A 147 -10.55 -4.67 -8.24
CA ALA A 147 -9.54 -5.04 -9.23
C ALA A 147 -8.24 -4.23 -9.05
N ASP A 148 -8.36 -2.92 -8.84
CA ASP A 148 -7.21 -2.03 -8.60
C ASP A 148 -6.51 -2.39 -7.28
N ALA A 149 -7.25 -2.72 -6.23
CA ALA A 149 -6.69 -3.15 -4.96
C ALA A 149 -5.95 -4.50 -5.07
N LEU A 150 -6.45 -5.45 -5.87
CA LEU A 150 -5.76 -6.71 -6.15
C LEU A 150 -4.46 -6.48 -6.92
N GLN A 151 -4.47 -5.61 -7.92
CA GLN A 151 -3.27 -5.23 -8.66
C GLN A 151 -2.25 -4.55 -7.75
N LEU A 152 -2.68 -3.56 -6.97
CA LEU A 152 -1.85 -2.88 -5.98
C LEU A 152 -1.20 -3.91 -5.04
N ARG A 153 -1.99 -4.84 -4.50
CA ARG A 153 -1.48 -5.86 -3.58
C ARG A 153 -0.44 -6.77 -4.24
N CYS A 154 -0.59 -7.12 -5.49
CA CYS A 154 0.43 -7.91 -6.20
C CYS A 154 1.75 -7.14 -6.33
N TRP A 155 1.73 -5.84 -6.58
CA TRP A 155 2.94 -5.02 -6.65
C TRP A 155 3.59 -4.82 -5.27
N ASP A 156 2.80 -4.60 -4.22
CA ASP A 156 3.26 -4.53 -2.83
C ASP A 156 4.09 -5.78 -2.45
N ASP A 157 3.57 -6.98 -2.77
CA ASP A 157 4.30 -8.22 -2.45
C ASP A 157 5.62 -8.38 -3.23
N LEU A 158 5.73 -7.78 -4.41
CA LEU A 158 6.94 -7.81 -5.24
C LEU A 158 7.96 -6.71 -4.90
N ALA A 159 7.52 -5.64 -4.24
CA ALA A 159 8.30 -4.42 -3.98
C ALA A 159 9.23 -4.52 -2.76
N LYS A 160 10.01 -5.62 -2.65
CA LYS A 160 10.84 -5.94 -1.48
C LYS A 160 12.26 -6.35 -1.88
N VAL A 161 12.79 -5.74 -2.94
CA VAL A 161 14.10 -6.07 -3.52
C VAL A 161 15.13 -5.04 -3.06
N ALA A 162 16.09 -5.48 -2.24
CA ALA A 162 17.16 -4.60 -1.76
C ALA A 162 17.97 -3.99 -2.91
N GLY A 163 18.20 -2.67 -2.85
CA GLY A 163 19.03 -1.96 -3.81
C GLY A 163 18.46 -1.85 -5.22
N GLN A 164 17.18 -2.13 -5.43
CA GLN A 164 16.54 -1.95 -6.73
C GLN A 164 16.48 -0.47 -7.11
N CYS A 165 17.02 -0.13 -8.30
CA CYS A 165 16.90 1.21 -8.84
C CYS A 165 15.45 1.52 -9.24
N THR A 166 14.96 2.67 -8.80
CA THR A 166 13.64 3.21 -9.15
C THR A 166 13.75 4.67 -9.53
N PRO A 167 12.76 5.25 -10.23
CA PRO A 167 12.61 6.71 -10.31
C PRO A 167 12.57 7.33 -8.90
N ALA A 168 13.05 8.57 -8.78
CA ALA A 168 13.06 9.29 -7.51
C ALA A 168 11.64 9.68 -7.05
N LEU A 169 11.47 9.94 -5.77
CA LEU A 169 10.19 10.37 -5.16
C LEU A 169 9.55 11.55 -5.92
N GLY A 170 10.35 12.51 -6.38
CA GLY A 170 9.85 13.67 -7.15
C GLY A 170 9.14 13.29 -8.45
N HIS A 171 9.55 12.20 -9.12
CA HIS A 171 8.87 11.68 -10.31
C HIS A 171 7.43 11.24 -9.97
N PHE A 172 7.28 10.44 -8.93
CA PHE A 172 5.96 9.92 -8.52
C PHE A 172 5.06 10.99 -7.89
N LEU A 173 5.63 11.97 -7.19
CA LEU A 173 4.87 13.14 -6.74
C LEU A 173 4.35 13.97 -7.93
N GLY A 174 5.09 14.03 -9.04
CA GLY A 174 4.59 14.60 -10.29
C GLY A 174 3.41 13.81 -10.88
N ILE A 175 3.38 12.49 -10.74
CA ILE A 175 2.22 11.66 -11.10
C ILE A 175 1.06 11.92 -10.15
N ALA A 176 1.33 11.96 -8.84
CA ALA A 176 0.33 12.24 -7.81
C ALA A 176 -0.33 13.63 -8.00
N ALA A 177 0.43 14.63 -8.45
CA ALA A 177 -0.13 15.95 -8.80
C ALA A 177 -1.18 15.87 -9.91
N ARG A 178 -1.01 14.97 -10.90
CA ARG A 178 -2.00 14.75 -11.97
C ARG A 178 -3.21 13.94 -11.51
N ALA A 179 -3.05 13.14 -10.46
CA ALA A 179 -4.11 12.31 -9.87
C ALA A 179 -4.86 13.02 -8.74
N SER A 180 -4.36 14.17 -8.26
CA SER A 180 -5.06 14.93 -7.25
C SER A 180 -6.42 15.40 -7.80
N ALA A 181 -7.42 15.47 -6.91
CA ALA A 181 -8.68 16.09 -7.25
C ALA A 181 -8.35 17.52 -7.70
N ALA A 182 -8.53 17.77 -9.00
CA ALA A 182 -8.29 19.09 -9.54
C ALA A 182 -9.09 20.13 -8.75
N ALA A 183 -8.38 21.15 -8.31
CA ALA A 183 -8.99 22.33 -7.74
C ALA A 183 -9.94 22.97 -8.76
#